data_f7cc21fb4257ffd44a20cb3776d36ec7
#
_entry.id   f7cc21fb4257ffd44a20cb3776d36ec7
#
_cell.length_a   1.000
_cell.length_b   1.000
_cell.length_c   1.000
_cell.angle_alpha   90.00
_cell.angle_beta   90.00
_cell.angle_gamma   90.00
#
_symmetry.space_group_name_H-M   'P 1'
#
loop_
_entity.id
_entity.type
_entity.pdbx_description
1 polymer ?
#
loop_
_entity_poly.entity_id
_entity_poly.type
_entity_poly.pdbx_seq_one_letter_code
_entity_poly.pdbx_strand_id
1 'polypeptide(L)'
;LKEAENTLKAIRPFIRYFSSTKMLLDLPAKEICIAQSWSGDYSIASRRAREAGIDLNLGYNIPKEGSLIWFDAWYIPADAPNLNNAYLFLDYLLRPDVIAAISNYVGYANSNIMAKPLVDPAMTSDPAIYPDDSVVARLAPGRVYPPKQERARTRVWTRLKYGL
;
A
#
# COMPACT_ATOMS: atom_id res chain seq x y z
N LEU A 1 -8.06 11.94 18.39
CA LEU A 1 -7.89 12.82 17.22
C LEU A 1 -7.01 14.03 17.55
N LYS A 2 -7.24 14.71 18.72
CA LYS A 2 -6.45 15.88 19.12
C LYS A 2 -4.96 15.55 19.32
N GLU A 3 -4.65 14.41 19.93
CA GLU A 3 -3.28 13.93 20.10
C GLU A 3 -2.61 13.68 18.76
N ALA A 4 -3.27 12.95 17.86
CA ALA A 4 -2.78 12.71 16.50
C ALA A 4 -2.56 14.04 15.74
N GLU A 5 -3.47 15.00 15.86
CA GLU A 5 -3.30 16.34 15.27
C GLU A 5 -2.06 17.04 15.81
N ASN A 6 -1.82 17.01 17.13
CA ASN A 6 -0.65 17.62 17.74
C ASN A 6 0.66 16.96 17.25
N THR A 7 0.71 15.65 17.21
CA THR A 7 1.87 14.90 16.69
C THR A 7 2.15 15.26 15.24
N LEU A 8 1.12 15.27 14.39
CA LEU A 8 1.25 15.61 12.97
C LEU A 8 1.67 17.08 12.78
N LYS A 9 1.19 18.01 13.59
CA LYS A 9 1.64 19.41 13.56
C LYS A 9 3.11 19.56 13.93
N ALA A 10 3.60 18.78 14.91
CA ALA A 10 5.00 18.82 15.30
C ALA A 10 5.95 18.36 14.18
N ILE A 11 5.55 17.38 13.38
CA ILE A 11 6.35 16.88 12.26
C ILE A 11 6.11 17.64 10.96
N ARG A 12 5.03 18.44 10.85
CA ARG A 12 4.64 19.16 9.62
C ARG A 12 5.77 19.99 8.99
N PRO A 13 6.62 20.71 9.75
CA PRO A 13 7.73 21.50 9.20
C PRO A 13 8.77 20.66 8.45
N PHE A 14 8.85 19.34 8.72
CA PHE A 14 9.79 18.42 8.11
C PHE A 14 9.19 17.68 6.92
N ILE A 15 7.89 17.86 6.63
CA ILE A 15 7.21 17.21 5.52
C ILE A 15 7.38 18.06 4.26
N ARG A 16 8.09 17.52 3.27
CA ARG A 16 8.35 18.19 1.99
C ARG A 16 7.06 18.35 1.17
N TYR A 17 6.23 17.30 1.11
CA TYR A 17 4.94 17.33 0.40
C TYR A 17 4.01 16.19 0.85
N PHE A 18 2.75 16.28 0.44
CA PHE A 18 1.76 15.21 0.53
C PHE A 18 1.40 14.74 -0.89
N SER A 19 1.74 13.51 -1.23
CA SER A 19 1.44 12.90 -2.52
C SER A 19 1.39 11.38 -2.38
N SER A 20 0.48 10.75 -3.12
CA SER A 20 0.34 9.29 -3.13
C SER A 20 1.21 8.60 -4.19
N THR A 21 1.89 9.36 -5.07
CA THR A 21 2.63 8.76 -6.20
C THR A 21 4.02 9.36 -6.41
N LYS A 22 4.25 10.61 -5.98
CA LYS A 22 5.49 11.33 -6.27
C LYS A 22 6.73 10.65 -5.68
N MET A 23 6.60 9.99 -4.51
CA MET A 23 7.70 9.25 -3.89
C MET A 23 8.24 8.09 -4.75
N LEU A 24 7.45 7.55 -5.68
CA LEU A 24 7.89 6.50 -6.62
C LEU A 24 9.00 6.97 -7.57
N LEU A 25 9.15 8.28 -7.74
CA LEU A 25 10.24 8.90 -8.52
C LEU A 25 11.28 9.53 -7.60
N ASP A 26 10.85 10.21 -6.55
CA ASP A 26 11.72 11.00 -5.69
C ASP A 26 12.64 10.14 -4.79
N LEU A 27 12.18 8.95 -4.36
CA LEU A 27 13.02 8.00 -3.61
C LEU A 27 14.16 7.46 -4.48
N PRO A 28 13.90 6.88 -5.69
CA PRO A 28 14.97 6.46 -6.58
C PRO A 28 15.94 7.60 -6.96
N ALA A 29 15.43 8.81 -7.15
CA ALA A 29 16.23 9.98 -7.47
C ALA A 29 16.99 10.55 -6.27
N LYS A 30 16.87 10.00 -5.06
CA LYS A 30 17.46 10.48 -3.80
C LYS A 30 17.02 11.91 -3.43
N GLU A 31 15.87 12.35 -3.93
CA GLU A 31 15.29 13.66 -3.63
C GLU A 31 14.60 13.72 -2.26
N ILE A 32 14.25 12.56 -1.72
CA ILE A 32 13.72 12.37 -0.37
C ILE A 32 14.36 11.14 0.28
N CYS A 33 14.45 11.13 1.61
CA CYS A 33 15.05 10.04 2.38
C CYS A 33 14.02 9.09 2.99
N ILE A 34 12.83 9.60 3.30
CA ILE A 34 11.78 8.87 4.00
C ILE A 34 10.43 9.19 3.35
N ALA A 35 9.61 8.17 3.14
CA ALA A 35 8.24 8.31 2.69
C ALA A 35 7.33 7.36 3.46
N GLN A 36 6.12 7.80 3.77
CA GLN A 36 5.04 6.89 4.14
C GLN A 36 4.39 6.40 2.86
N SER A 37 4.31 5.08 2.70
CA SER A 37 3.85 4.47 1.45
C SER A 37 3.29 3.07 1.70
N TRP A 38 2.76 2.45 0.67
CA TRP A 38 2.33 1.05 0.67
C TRP A 38 3.50 0.13 0.33
N SER A 39 3.38 -1.15 0.73
CA SER A 39 4.43 -2.15 0.50
C SER A 39 4.79 -2.33 -0.98
N GLY A 40 3.81 -2.32 -1.87
CA GLY A 40 4.06 -2.45 -3.31
C GLY A 40 4.77 -1.24 -3.90
N ASP A 41 4.56 -0.04 -3.37
CA ASP A 41 5.28 1.17 -3.81
C ASP A 41 6.78 1.07 -3.51
N TYR A 42 7.15 0.48 -2.37
CA TYR A 42 8.53 0.15 -2.04
C TYR A 42 9.15 -0.78 -3.09
N SER A 43 8.44 -1.84 -3.46
CA SER A 43 8.88 -2.79 -4.50
C SER A 43 9.06 -2.09 -5.86
N ILE A 44 8.09 -1.24 -6.26
CA ILE A 44 8.15 -0.46 -7.51
C ILE A 44 9.32 0.53 -7.49
N ALA A 45 9.51 1.27 -6.40
CA ALA A 45 10.61 2.24 -6.27
C ALA A 45 11.98 1.54 -6.33
N SER A 46 12.12 0.40 -5.65
CA SER A 46 13.34 -0.41 -5.68
C SER A 46 13.64 -0.96 -7.07
N ARG A 47 12.61 -1.42 -7.80
CA ARG A 47 12.76 -1.88 -9.19
C ARG A 47 13.19 -0.74 -10.12
N ARG A 48 12.55 0.43 -10.02
CA ARG A 48 12.92 1.63 -10.81
C ARG A 48 14.35 2.08 -10.57
N ALA A 49 14.81 2.05 -9.32
CA ALA A 49 16.21 2.36 -9.02
C ALA A 49 17.17 1.40 -9.74
N ARG A 50 16.89 0.09 -9.67
CA ARG A 50 17.72 -0.92 -10.37
C ARG A 50 17.71 -0.73 -11.89
N GLU A 51 16.54 -0.51 -12.48
CA GLU A 51 16.38 -0.28 -13.94
C GLU A 51 17.13 0.98 -14.41
N ALA A 52 17.21 2.00 -13.55
CA ALA A 52 17.97 3.23 -13.81
C ALA A 52 19.45 3.12 -13.50
N GLY A 53 19.95 1.97 -13.04
CA GLY A 53 21.35 1.80 -12.64
C GLY A 53 21.72 2.59 -11.37
N ILE A 54 20.74 2.99 -10.56
CA ILE A 54 20.97 3.74 -9.33
C ILE A 54 21.21 2.76 -8.20
N ASP A 55 22.37 2.84 -7.58
CA ASP A 55 22.69 2.11 -6.34
C ASP A 55 21.92 2.76 -5.18
N LEU A 56 20.80 2.14 -4.83
CA LEU A 56 19.91 2.59 -3.76
C LEU A 56 19.57 1.41 -2.85
N ASN A 57 20.04 1.48 -1.61
CA ASN A 57 19.61 0.57 -0.57
C ASN A 57 18.33 1.10 0.08
N LEU A 58 17.18 0.75 -0.49
CA LEU A 58 15.89 1.14 0.01
C LEU A 58 15.35 0.08 0.97
N GLY A 59 14.98 0.49 2.18
CA GLY A 59 14.33 -0.37 3.17
C GLY A 59 12.86 -0.01 3.35
N TYR A 60 12.05 -1.00 3.70
CA TYR A 60 10.66 -0.80 4.12
C TYR A 60 10.47 -1.33 5.54
N ASN A 61 9.76 -0.59 6.37
CA ASN A 61 9.51 -0.99 7.75
C ASN A 61 8.05 -0.79 8.14
N ILE A 62 7.46 -1.83 8.72
CA ILE A 62 6.16 -1.76 9.35
C ILE A 62 6.39 -1.37 10.82
N PRO A 63 5.81 -0.25 11.31
CA PRO A 63 6.02 0.21 12.67
C PRO A 63 5.69 -0.84 13.73
N LYS A 64 6.43 -0.85 14.83
CA LYS A 64 6.18 -1.77 15.97
C LYS A 64 4.80 -1.55 16.61
N GLU A 65 4.26 -0.36 16.48
CA GLU A 65 2.93 0.04 16.95
C GLU A 65 1.81 -0.57 16.09
N GLY A 66 2.14 -1.14 14.92
CA GLY A 66 1.21 -1.66 13.93
C GLY A 66 0.98 -0.68 12.77
N SER A 67 0.17 -1.11 11.85
CA SER A 67 -0.21 -0.32 10.66
C SER A 67 -1.59 -0.72 10.17
N LEU A 68 -2.06 -0.05 9.13
CA LEU A 68 -3.26 -0.45 8.42
C LEU A 68 -2.94 -1.59 7.45
N ILE A 69 -3.86 -2.54 7.32
CA ILE A 69 -3.89 -3.54 6.25
C ILE A 69 -5.06 -3.26 5.33
N TRP A 70 -4.85 -3.40 4.04
CA TRP A 70 -5.84 -3.20 2.99
C TRP A 70 -6.06 -4.50 2.23
N PHE A 71 -7.30 -4.66 1.79
CA PHE A 71 -7.70 -5.73 0.88
C PHE A 71 -8.42 -5.08 -0.29
N ASP A 72 -7.78 -5.07 -1.44
CA ASP A 72 -8.45 -4.72 -2.68
C ASP A 72 -9.33 -5.89 -3.10
N ALA A 73 -10.58 -5.60 -3.42
CA ALA A 73 -11.57 -6.60 -3.75
C ALA A 73 -12.33 -6.22 -5.03
N TRP A 74 -12.67 -7.21 -5.81
CA TRP A 74 -13.52 -7.06 -6.98
C TRP A 74 -14.99 -7.14 -6.58
N TYR A 75 -15.80 -6.25 -7.14
CA TYR A 75 -17.25 -6.23 -6.93
C TYR A 75 -17.97 -6.28 -8.27
N ILE A 76 -19.05 -7.05 -8.34
CA ILE A 76 -19.97 -7.04 -9.47
C ILE A 76 -21.21 -6.28 -9.02
N PRO A 77 -21.56 -5.13 -9.64
CA PRO A 77 -22.81 -4.43 -9.37
C PRO A 77 -24.01 -5.34 -9.62
N ALA A 78 -25.06 -5.19 -8.80
CA ALA A 78 -26.26 -6.04 -8.90
C ALA A 78 -26.98 -5.91 -10.25
N ASP A 79 -26.82 -4.77 -10.92
CA ASP A 79 -27.40 -4.42 -12.22
C ASP A 79 -26.40 -4.56 -13.38
N ALA A 80 -25.30 -5.29 -13.19
CA ALA A 80 -24.29 -5.47 -14.22
C ALA A 80 -24.89 -6.14 -15.47
N PRO A 81 -24.78 -5.54 -16.67
CA PRO A 81 -25.43 -6.05 -17.88
C PRO A 81 -24.80 -7.34 -18.41
N ASN A 82 -23.55 -7.63 -18.06
CA ASN A 82 -22.78 -8.78 -18.56
C ASN A 82 -22.27 -9.66 -17.41
N LEU A 83 -23.19 -10.10 -16.55
CA LEU A 83 -22.86 -10.83 -15.31
C LEU A 83 -22.02 -12.09 -15.57
N ASN A 84 -22.37 -12.89 -16.59
CA ASN A 84 -21.63 -14.11 -16.92
C ASN A 84 -20.18 -13.81 -17.32
N ASN A 85 -19.95 -12.77 -18.12
CA ASN A 85 -18.60 -12.38 -18.50
C ASN A 85 -17.80 -11.85 -17.30
N ALA A 86 -18.45 -11.17 -16.35
CA ALA A 86 -17.82 -10.74 -15.12
C ALA A 86 -17.34 -11.93 -14.29
N TYR A 87 -18.15 -12.98 -14.15
CA TYR A 87 -17.76 -14.21 -13.46
C TYR A 87 -16.60 -14.92 -14.18
N LEU A 88 -16.66 -15.06 -15.51
CA LEU A 88 -15.57 -15.66 -16.30
C LEU A 88 -14.25 -14.88 -16.10
N PHE A 89 -14.30 -13.56 -16.04
CA PHE A 89 -13.14 -12.74 -15.79
C PHE A 89 -12.59 -12.94 -14.37
N LEU A 90 -13.46 -12.99 -13.34
CA LEU A 90 -13.03 -13.25 -11.98
C LEU A 90 -12.43 -14.66 -11.84
N ASP A 91 -13.03 -15.68 -12.43
CA ASP A 91 -12.47 -17.04 -12.45
C ASP A 91 -11.07 -17.08 -13.11
N TYR A 92 -10.90 -16.33 -14.20
CA TYR A 92 -9.59 -16.20 -14.83
C TYR A 92 -8.56 -15.54 -13.89
N LEU A 93 -8.93 -14.46 -13.21
CA LEU A 93 -8.05 -13.76 -12.25
C LEU A 93 -7.70 -14.62 -11.02
N LEU A 94 -8.59 -15.52 -10.62
CA LEU A 94 -8.38 -16.42 -9.47
C LEU A 94 -7.44 -17.60 -9.80
N ARG A 95 -7.11 -17.82 -11.06
CA ARG A 95 -6.12 -18.85 -11.42
C ARG A 95 -4.77 -18.53 -10.77
N PRO A 96 -4.12 -19.52 -10.13
CA PRO A 96 -2.86 -19.31 -9.41
C PRO A 96 -1.74 -18.71 -10.27
N ASP A 97 -1.61 -19.16 -11.50
CA ASP A 97 -0.62 -18.65 -12.46
C ASP A 97 -0.87 -17.19 -12.85
N VAL A 98 -2.13 -16.82 -13.04
CA VAL A 98 -2.52 -15.47 -13.42
C VAL A 98 -2.29 -14.48 -12.28
N ILE A 99 -2.81 -14.79 -11.08
CA ILE A 99 -2.68 -13.87 -9.94
C ILE A 99 -1.23 -13.77 -9.44
N ALA A 100 -0.43 -14.83 -9.56
CA ALA A 100 1.00 -14.78 -9.27
C ALA A 100 1.74 -13.84 -10.25
N ALA A 101 1.43 -13.91 -11.54
CA ALA A 101 2.00 -12.99 -12.53
C ALA A 101 1.61 -11.54 -12.25
N ILE A 102 0.37 -11.28 -11.83
CA ILE A 102 -0.08 -9.96 -11.41
C ILE A 102 0.72 -9.48 -10.19
N SER A 103 0.86 -10.31 -9.14
CA SER A 103 1.66 -9.96 -7.96
C SER A 103 3.11 -9.60 -8.31
N ASN A 104 3.75 -10.40 -9.15
CA ASN A 104 5.13 -10.16 -9.61
C ASN A 104 5.25 -8.82 -10.36
N TYR A 105 4.22 -8.44 -11.11
CA TYR A 105 4.21 -7.19 -11.85
C TYR A 105 3.94 -5.96 -10.97
N VAL A 106 2.91 -6.03 -10.10
CA VAL A 106 2.50 -4.88 -9.28
C VAL A 106 3.29 -4.73 -7.98
N GLY A 107 4.01 -5.78 -7.53
CA GLY A 107 4.81 -5.74 -6.31
C GLY A 107 4.01 -5.92 -5.02
N TYR A 108 2.76 -6.37 -5.09
CA TYR A 108 1.89 -6.62 -3.92
C TYR A 108 1.65 -8.11 -3.70
N ALA A 109 1.53 -8.50 -2.44
CA ALA A 109 1.06 -9.83 -2.08
C ALA A 109 -0.38 -10.05 -2.55
N ASN A 110 -0.76 -11.30 -2.79
CA ASN A 110 -2.14 -11.70 -3.04
C ASN A 110 -2.61 -12.71 -1.99
N SER A 111 -3.92 -12.88 -1.87
CA SER A 111 -4.55 -13.77 -0.88
C SER A 111 -4.76 -15.20 -1.38
N ASN A 112 -4.38 -15.53 -2.62
CA ASN A 112 -4.52 -16.89 -3.15
C ASN A 112 -3.34 -17.76 -2.71
N ILE A 113 -3.61 -18.65 -1.75
CA ILE A 113 -2.58 -19.52 -1.17
C ILE A 113 -1.91 -20.42 -2.22
N MET A 114 -2.66 -20.82 -3.26
CA MET A 114 -2.14 -21.69 -4.34
C MET A 114 -1.22 -20.93 -5.30
N ALA A 115 -1.29 -19.59 -5.30
CA ALA A 115 -0.42 -18.76 -6.11
C ALA A 115 0.96 -18.51 -5.47
N LYS A 116 1.07 -18.63 -4.14
CA LYS A 116 2.30 -18.30 -3.41
C LYS A 116 3.55 -19.04 -3.93
N PRO A 117 3.50 -20.34 -4.30
CA PRO A 117 4.67 -21.04 -4.88
C PRO A 117 5.07 -20.54 -6.27
N LEU A 118 4.19 -19.79 -6.95
CA LEU A 118 4.41 -19.25 -8.30
C LEU A 118 4.83 -17.77 -8.30
N VAL A 119 4.76 -17.12 -7.13
CA VAL A 119 5.26 -15.76 -6.93
C VAL A 119 6.78 -15.79 -6.84
N ASP A 120 7.44 -14.75 -7.35
CA ASP A 120 8.90 -14.58 -7.29
C ASP A 120 9.41 -14.83 -5.87
N PRO A 121 10.38 -15.76 -5.69
CA PRO A 121 11.00 -16.02 -4.39
C PRO A 121 11.58 -14.78 -3.71
N ALA A 122 12.07 -13.81 -4.47
CA ALA A 122 12.55 -12.53 -3.93
C ALA A 122 11.41 -11.72 -3.25
N MET A 123 10.18 -11.85 -3.75
CA MET A 123 9.02 -11.22 -3.13
C MET A 123 8.50 -12.01 -1.92
N THR A 124 8.40 -13.33 -2.05
CA THR A 124 7.85 -14.16 -0.97
C THR A 124 8.75 -14.25 0.26
N SER A 125 10.05 -13.99 0.10
CA SER A 125 11.03 -13.89 1.18
C SER A 125 11.18 -12.48 1.75
N ASP A 126 10.58 -11.46 1.13
CA ASP A 126 10.65 -10.08 1.62
C ASP A 126 9.56 -9.82 2.67
N PRO A 127 9.93 -9.58 3.95
CA PRO A 127 8.98 -9.33 5.03
C PRO A 127 8.21 -8.00 4.86
N ALA A 128 8.66 -7.12 3.97
CA ALA A 128 7.93 -5.92 3.58
C ALA A 128 6.66 -6.24 2.77
N ILE A 129 6.70 -7.34 2.00
CA ILE A 129 5.61 -7.77 1.10
C ILE A 129 4.83 -8.93 1.72
N TYR A 130 5.53 -9.90 2.28
CA TYR A 130 4.97 -11.06 2.99
C TYR A 130 5.42 -11.06 4.45
N PRO A 131 4.85 -10.18 5.30
CA PRO A 131 5.18 -10.13 6.71
C PRO A 131 4.80 -11.42 7.43
N ASP A 132 5.52 -11.74 8.49
CA ASP A 132 5.21 -12.87 9.34
C ASP A 132 3.92 -12.67 10.19
N ASP A 133 3.41 -13.75 10.75
CA ASP A 133 2.16 -13.72 11.51
C ASP A 133 2.22 -12.77 12.72
N SER A 134 3.38 -12.57 13.32
CA SER A 134 3.56 -11.67 14.46
C SER A 134 3.40 -10.21 14.06
N VAL A 135 3.80 -9.86 12.85
CA VAL A 135 3.58 -8.54 12.26
C VAL A 135 2.12 -8.40 11.85
N VAL A 136 1.56 -9.40 11.16
CA VAL A 136 0.15 -9.40 10.72
C VAL A 136 -0.80 -9.22 11.90
N ALA A 137 -0.52 -9.84 13.05
CA ALA A 137 -1.32 -9.70 14.27
C ALA A 137 -1.41 -8.26 14.81
N ARG A 138 -0.49 -7.37 14.42
CA ARG A 138 -0.50 -5.95 14.80
C ARG A 138 -1.13 -5.04 13.75
N LEU A 139 -1.54 -5.59 12.61
CA LEU A 139 -2.20 -4.83 11.55
C LEU A 139 -3.70 -4.73 11.81
N ALA A 140 -4.29 -3.63 11.43
CA ALA A 140 -5.72 -3.40 11.57
C ALA A 140 -6.35 -3.00 10.22
N PRO A 141 -7.50 -3.59 9.84
CA PRO A 141 -8.23 -3.13 8.67
C PRO A 141 -8.77 -1.72 8.87
N GLY A 142 -8.91 -0.99 7.79
CA GLY A 142 -9.54 0.32 7.80
C GLY A 142 -10.97 0.24 8.34
N ARG A 143 -11.37 1.25 9.12
CA ARG A 143 -12.72 1.32 9.71
C ARG A 143 -13.54 2.38 9.00
N VAL A 144 -14.81 2.08 8.77
CA VAL A 144 -15.80 3.10 8.39
C VAL A 144 -16.17 3.90 9.63
N TYR A 145 -16.00 5.21 9.57
CA TYR A 145 -16.33 6.09 10.70
C TYR A 145 -17.70 6.74 10.50
N PRO A 146 -18.44 7.00 11.60
CA PRO A 146 -19.66 7.78 11.51
C PRO A 146 -19.40 9.14 10.85
N PRO A 147 -20.37 9.72 10.10
CA PRO A 147 -20.17 10.95 9.32
C PRO A 147 -19.64 12.15 10.13
N LYS A 148 -20.02 12.26 11.40
CA LYS A 148 -19.50 13.32 12.30
C LYS A 148 -17.99 13.18 12.55
N GLN A 149 -17.53 11.95 12.77
CA GLN A 149 -16.11 11.67 13.00
C GLN A 149 -15.31 11.86 11.72
N GLU A 150 -15.84 11.39 10.57
CA GLU A 150 -15.18 11.55 9.29
C GLU A 150 -15.00 13.03 8.92
N ARG A 151 -16.04 13.86 9.09
CA ARG A 151 -15.91 15.31 8.93
C ARG A 151 -14.85 15.94 9.85
N ALA A 152 -14.73 15.45 11.09
CA ALA A 152 -13.72 15.95 12.02
C ALA A 152 -12.30 15.57 11.57
N ARG A 153 -12.09 14.33 11.10
CA ARG A 153 -10.81 13.87 10.55
C ARG A 153 -10.43 14.66 9.30
N THR A 154 -11.36 14.83 8.37
CA THR A 154 -11.14 15.61 7.13
C THR A 154 -10.73 17.05 7.44
N ARG A 155 -11.36 17.72 8.42
CA ARG A 155 -10.97 19.08 8.84
C ARG A 155 -9.55 19.14 9.40
N VAL A 156 -9.17 18.17 10.25
CA VAL A 156 -7.80 18.08 10.79
C VAL A 156 -6.80 17.89 9.66
N TRP A 157 -7.09 16.96 8.75
CA TRP A 157 -6.23 16.69 7.61
C TRP A 157 -6.06 17.90 6.69
N THR A 158 -7.15 18.63 6.40
CA THR A 158 -7.12 19.84 5.59
C THR A 158 -6.24 20.92 6.23
N ARG A 159 -6.43 21.20 7.54
CA ARG A 159 -5.58 22.15 8.25
C ARG A 159 -4.09 21.76 8.18
N LEU A 160 -3.80 20.50 8.40
CA LEU A 160 -2.42 19.99 8.35
C LEU A 160 -1.79 20.19 6.96
N LYS A 161 -2.51 19.84 5.90
CA LYS A 161 -1.99 19.96 4.52
C LYS A 161 -1.70 21.40 4.14
N TYR A 162 -2.57 22.31 4.49
CA TYR A 162 -2.46 23.72 4.10
C TYR A 162 -1.78 24.62 5.15
N GLY A 163 -1.37 24.06 6.29
CA GLY A 163 -0.68 24.81 7.34
C GLY A 163 -1.59 25.80 8.10
N LEU A 164 -2.90 25.46 8.23
CA LEU A 164 -3.90 26.28 8.88
C LEU A 164 -4.05 25.93 10.38
#